data_e0379f0dc75cc7a31e0e84ea817db90c
#
_entry.id   e0379f0dc75cc7a31e0e84ea817db90c
#
_cell.length_a   1.000
_cell.length_b   1.000
_cell.length_c   1.000
_cell.angle_alpha   90.00
_cell.angle_beta   90.00
_cell.angle_gamma   90.00
#
_symmetry.space_group_name_H-M   'P 1'
#
loop_
_entity.id
_entity.type
_entity.pdbx_description
1 polymer ?
#
loop_
_entity_poly.entity_id
_entity_poly.type
_entity_poly.pdbx_seq_one_letter_code
_entity_poly.pdbx_strand_id
1 'polypeptide(L)'
;MRHFFHGLPFVSSSSFMTQTERTDASISSNPSSGSPLAYPSLAAFEAHLGALGAKPAHLRRICRAWLGSASAAWPDALGAEAEQPARSRAARLPAALMAALADIRSRLDAVLTVRSRHPGADPESERLLLTLADGQTIEEVLLPRRGVCVSTQMGCAVGCVFCMTGKGGLVRQLSDMEIAAQAALARRLRPETKKV
;
A
#
# COMPACT_ATOMS: atom_id res chain seq x y z
N MET A 1 2.07 -48.56 45.93
CA MET A 1 3.17 -48.03 46.78
C MET A 1 3.35 -46.56 46.42
N ARG A 2 2.85 -45.72 47.31
CA ARG A 2 3.41 -44.48 47.93
C ARG A 2 4.13 -43.54 46.97
N HIS A 3 3.47 -42.46 46.57
CA HIS A 3 3.53 -41.05 47.07
C HIS A 3 4.92 -40.44 47.17
N PHE A 4 5.18 -39.37 46.44
CA PHE A 4 5.79 -38.17 47.03
C PHE A 4 5.41 -36.92 46.22
N PHE A 5 4.50 -36.12 46.78
CA PHE A 5 4.29 -34.73 46.46
C PHE A 5 5.35 -33.90 47.17
N HIS A 6 6.07 -33.03 46.45
CA HIS A 6 6.79 -31.93 47.10
C HIS A 6 6.34 -30.63 46.51
N GLY A 7 5.79 -29.82 47.39
CA GLY A 7 5.21 -28.53 47.15
C GLY A 7 6.25 -27.46 46.80
N LEU A 8 5.82 -26.54 46.02
CA LEU A 8 6.49 -25.25 45.78
C LEU A 8 5.79 -24.17 46.58
N PRO A 9 6.52 -23.21 47.18
CA PRO A 9 5.95 -22.21 48.02
C PRO A 9 5.22 -21.10 47.22
N PHE A 10 4.07 -20.75 47.74
CA PHE A 10 3.25 -19.61 47.37
C PHE A 10 3.96 -18.31 47.82
N VAL A 11 4.43 -17.50 46.86
CA VAL A 11 4.92 -16.16 47.17
C VAL A 11 3.78 -15.17 46.91
N SER A 12 3.15 -14.75 47.98
CA SER A 12 2.29 -13.59 48.05
C SER A 12 3.18 -12.34 48.05
N SER A 13 2.98 -11.45 47.11
CA SER A 13 3.34 -10.04 47.28
C SER A 13 2.40 -9.15 46.51
N SER A 14 1.56 -8.54 47.26
CA SER A 14 0.73 -7.38 46.93
C SER A 14 1.60 -6.21 46.48
N SER A 15 1.28 -5.65 45.35
CA SER A 15 1.42 -4.19 45.10
C SER A 15 0.66 -3.86 43.81
N PHE A 16 -0.61 -3.65 43.97
CA PHE A 16 -1.48 -3.03 43.01
C PHE A 16 -1.21 -1.52 43.11
N MET A 17 -0.32 -1.01 42.25
CA MET A 17 -0.22 0.43 42.04
C MET A 17 -1.22 0.85 40.96
N THR A 18 -2.30 1.46 41.45
CA THR A 18 -3.21 2.30 40.67
C THR A 18 -2.41 3.47 40.05
N GLN A 19 -2.23 3.45 38.76
CA GLN A 19 -1.96 4.68 38.00
C GLN A 19 -3.04 4.83 36.94
N THR A 20 -4.09 5.54 37.33
CA THR A 20 -5.00 6.23 36.43
C THR A 20 -4.25 7.47 35.91
N GLU A 21 -3.49 7.33 34.85
CA GLU A 21 -3.15 8.47 34.00
C GLU A 21 -4.01 8.38 32.73
N ARG A 22 -5.12 9.09 32.79
CA ARG A 22 -5.83 9.52 31.59
C ARG A 22 -4.95 10.57 30.93
N THR A 23 -4.10 10.15 30.01
CA THR A 23 -3.62 11.05 28.98
C THR A 23 -4.73 11.21 27.96
N ASP A 24 -5.42 12.33 28.06
CA ASP A 24 -6.20 12.91 26.97
C ASP A 24 -5.22 13.20 25.83
N ALA A 25 -4.93 12.18 25.01
CA ALA A 25 -4.36 12.37 23.70
C ALA A 25 -5.48 12.94 22.83
N SER A 26 -5.65 14.25 22.86
CA SER A 26 -6.31 14.99 21.80
C SER A 26 -5.65 14.58 20.50
N ILE A 27 -6.35 13.72 19.75
CA ILE A 27 -6.00 13.38 18.38
C ILE A 27 -6.20 14.66 17.59
N SER A 28 -5.15 15.44 17.52
CA SER A 28 -5.04 16.55 16.58
C SER A 28 -5.11 15.93 15.19
N SER A 29 -6.28 16.02 14.58
CA SER A 29 -6.48 15.77 13.17
C SER A 29 -5.71 16.83 12.38
N ASN A 30 -4.43 16.59 12.14
CA ASN A 30 -3.62 17.39 11.26
C ASN A 30 -3.64 16.74 9.86
N PRO A 31 -4.45 17.23 8.91
CA PRO A 31 -4.59 16.63 7.58
C PRO A 31 -3.55 17.12 6.58
N SER A 32 -2.29 17.31 6.96
CA SER A 32 -1.33 17.91 6.02
C SER A 32 0.14 17.60 6.26
N SER A 33 0.49 16.31 6.34
CA SER A 33 1.90 15.92 6.16
C SER A 33 2.09 14.77 5.15
N GLY A 34 1.16 14.63 4.20
CA GLY A 34 1.34 13.72 3.08
C GLY A 34 2.53 14.19 2.22
N SER A 35 3.27 13.28 1.65
CA SER A 35 4.29 13.63 0.66
C SER A 35 3.64 14.47 -0.44
N PRO A 36 4.04 15.73 -0.65
CA PRO A 36 3.41 16.61 -1.64
C PRO A 36 3.56 16.09 -3.07
N LEU A 37 4.34 15.04 -3.23
CA LEU A 37 4.62 14.41 -4.52
C LEU A 37 3.63 13.28 -4.86
N ALA A 38 2.99 12.63 -3.90
CA ALA A 38 2.08 11.50 -4.17
C ALA A 38 0.75 11.94 -4.78
N TYR A 39 0.13 11.08 -5.59
CA TYR A 39 -1.23 11.32 -6.09
C TYR A 39 -2.27 10.91 -5.02
N PRO A 40 -3.11 11.85 -4.56
CA PRO A 40 -4.09 11.56 -3.51
C PRO A 40 -5.27 10.72 -4.01
N SER A 41 -5.58 10.77 -5.31
CA SER A 41 -6.69 10.04 -5.93
C SER A 41 -6.46 9.82 -7.41
N LEU A 42 -7.22 8.90 -8.00
CA LEU A 42 -7.24 8.66 -9.45
C LEU A 42 -7.67 9.94 -10.20
N ALA A 43 -8.64 10.67 -9.69
CA ALA A 43 -9.07 11.93 -10.29
C ALA A 43 -7.95 12.97 -10.37
N ALA A 44 -7.13 13.10 -9.32
CA ALA A 44 -5.96 13.99 -9.32
C ALA A 44 -4.90 13.53 -10.32
N PHE A 45 -4.70 12.21 -10.42
CA PHE A 45 -3.81 11.63 -11.41
C PHE A 45 -4.28 11.89 -12.85
N GLU A 46 -5.56 11.63 -13.13
CA GLU A 46 -6.19 11.91 -14.42
C GLU A 46 -6.09 13.39 -14.82
N ALA A 47 -6.38 14.29 -13.88
CA ALA A 47 -6.28 15.73 -14.11
C ALA A 47 -4.85 16.16 -14.46
N HIS A 48 -3.84 15.63 -13.74
CA HIS A 48 -2.44 15.92 -14.05
C HIS A 48 -2.06 15.42 -15.45
N LEU A 49 -2.39 14.17 -15.80
CA LEU A 49 -2.13 13.66 -17.14
C LEU A 49 -2.86 14.45 -18.23
N GLY A 50 -4.11 14.84 -17.97
CA GLY A 50 -4.92 15.68 -18.86
C GLY A 50 -4.26 17.05 -19.14
N ALA A 51 -3.70 17.70 -18.12
CA ALA A 51 -2.95 18.94 -18.26
C ALA A 51 -1.69 18.77 -19.13
N LEU A 52 -1.13 17.56 -19.20
CA LEU A 52 -0.01 17.21 -20.08
C LEU A 52 -0.47 16.75 -21.49
N GLY A 53 -1.76 16.92 -21.80
CA GLY A 53 -2.35 16.57 -23.10
C GLY A 53 -2.67 15.09 -23.28
N ALA A 54 -2.74 14.31 -22.18
CA ALA A 54 -3.10 12.92 -22.26
C ALA A 54 -4.57 12.74 -22.67
N LYS A 55 -4.80 11.74 -23.51
CA LYS A 55 -6.14 11.21 -23.84
C LYS A 55 -6.45 9.99 -22.97
N PRO A 56 -7.72 9.54 -22.85
CA PRO A 56 -8.08 8.35 -22.08
C PRO A 56 -7.30 7.10 -22.48
N ALA A 57 -6.89 6.97 -23.74
CA ALA A 57 -6.05 5.85 -24.20
C ALA A 57 -4.64 5.92 -23.59
N HIS A 58 -4.07 7.12 -23.42
CA HIS A 58 -2.77 7.32 -22.80
C HIS A 58 -2.82 6.99 -21.31
N LEU A 59 -3.86 7.44 -20.60
CA LEU A 59 -4.10 7.08 -19.21
C LEU A 59 -4.12 5.56 -19.02
N ARG A 60 -4.98 4.85 -19.79
CA ARG A 60 -5.04 3.39 -19.71
C ARG A 60 -3.71 2.70 -19.97
N ARG A 61 -2.89 3.25 -20.87
CA ARG A 61 -1.57 2.72 -21.17
C ARG A 61 -0.61 2.91 -20.00
N ILE A 62 -0.58 4.10 -19.39
CA ILE A 62 0.23 4.41 -18.22
C ILE A 62 -0.19 3.56 -17.02
N CYS A 63 -1.49 3.44 -16.74
CA CYS A 63 -2.00 2.57 -15.68
C CYS A 63 -1.60 1.10 -15.89
N ARG A 64 -1.70 0.58 -17.13
CA ARG A 64 -1.26 -0.79 -17.43
C ARG A 64 0.24 -0.99 -17.20
N ALA A 65 1.07 -0.01 -17.59
CA ALA A 65 2.51 -0.07 -17.35
C ALA A 65 2.83 -0.02 -15.85
N TRP A 66 2.12 0.82 -15.10
CA TRP A 66 2.30 0.93 -13.65
C TRP A 66 1.85 -0.33 -12.91
N LEU A 67 0.67 -0.86 -13.24
CA LEU A 67 0.11 -2.08 -12.67
C LEU A 67 0.71 -3.35 -13.24
N GLY A 68 1.52 -3.26 -14.30
CA GLY A 68 2.16 -4.40 -14.93
C GLY A 68 3.33 -4.93 -14.10
N SER A 69 3.67 -6.21 -14.34
CA SER A 69 4.71 -6.92 -13.59
C SER A 69 6.13 -6.57 -13.99
N ALA A 70 6.33 -6.01 -15.16
CA ALA A 70 7.67 -5.76 -15.69
C ALA A 70 8.22 -4.42 -15.17
N SER A 71 8.93 -4.45 -14.08
CA SER A 71 9.59 -3.28 -13.49
C SER A 71 10.61 -2.62 -14.41
N ALA A 72 11.13 -3.34 -15.38
CA ALA A 72 12.12 -2.85 -16.34
C ALA A 72 11.52 -2.02 -17.48
N ALA A 73 10.21 -2.03 -17.64
CA ALA A 73 9.56 -1.47 -18.82
C ALA A 73 9.08 -0.02 -18.67
N TRP A 74 9.24 0.57 -17.51
CA TRP A 74 8.87 1.96 -17.26
C TRP A 74 10.12 2.86 -17.12
N PRO A 75 10.22 3.97 -17.77
CA PRO A 75 9.42 4.56 -18.88
C PRO A 75 9.79 4.01 -20.26
N ASP A 76 10.80 3.12 -20.35
CA ASP A 76 11.40 2.67 -21.60
C ASP A 76 10.40 1.95 -22.50
N ALA A 77 9.54 1.11 -21.94
CA ALA A 77 8.47 0.46 -22.70
C ALA A 77 7.43 1.46 -23.24
N LEU A 78 7.23 2.58 -22.56
CA LEU A 78 6.34 3.64 -23.04
C LEU A 78 7.02 4.48 -24.12
N GLY A 79 8.36 4.60 -24.06
CA GLY A 79 9.19 5.29 -25.06
C GLY A 79 9.50 4.44 -26.27
N ALA A 80 9.97 3.22 -26.09
CA ALA A 80 10.36 2.29 -27.16
C ALA A 80 9.19 1.92 -28.08
N GLU A 81 7.95 1.88 -27.56
CA GLU A 81 6.77 1.70 -28.42
C GLU A 81 6.50 2.92 -29.33
N ALA A 82 7.07 4.09 -29.05
CA ALA A 82 6.92 5.28 -29.88
C ALA A 82 7.73 5.18 -31.19
N GLU A 83 8.76 4.33 -31.23
CA GLU A 83 9.62 4.13 -32.41
C GLU A 83 9.07 3.10 -33.40
N GLN A 84 8.00 2.39 -33.06
CA GLN A 84 7.40 1.41 -33.97
C GLN A 84 6.57 2.13 -35.05
N PRO A 85 6.93 2.00 -36.34
CA PRO A 85 6.33 2.79 -37.43
C PRO A 85 4.87 2.45 -37.75
N ALA A 86 4.33 1.36 -37.21
CA ALA A 86 3.00 0.84 -37.56
C ALA A 86 1.87 1.31 -36.64
N ARG A 87 2.13 2.12 -35.60
CA ARG A 87 1.06 2.55 -34.68
C ARG A 87 0.53 3.92 -35.07
N SER A 88 -0.79 4.06 -35.06
CA SER A 88 -1.48 5.29 -35.40
C SER A 88 -0.95 6.49 -34.58
N ARG A 89 -0.97 7.68 -35.19
CA ARG A 89 -0.57 8.94 -34.53
C ARG A 89 -1.30 9.18 -33.19
N ALA A 90 -2.48 8.58 -33.03
CA ALA A 90 -3.27 8.61 -31.79
C ALA A 90 -2.68 7.77 -30.65
N ALA A 91 -1.76 6.86 -30.92
CA ALA A 91 -1.11 6.01 -29.92
C ALA A 91 0.17 6.63 -29.35
N ARG A 92 0.70 7.70 -29.96
CA ARG A 92 1.90 8.40 -29.47
C ARG A 92 1.54 9.25 -28.27
N LEU A 93 2.36 9.18 -27.22
CA LEU A 93 2.24 10.06 -26.07
C LEU A 93 2.62 11.50 -26.48
N PRO A 94 1.90 12.53 -25.96
CA PRO A 94 2.31 13.93 -26.13
C PRO A 94 3.72 14.18 -25.60
N ALA A 95 4.45 15.10 -26.21
CA ALA A 95 5.83 15.40 -25.82
C ALA A 95 5.95 15.86 -24.35
N ALA A 96 5.02 16.68 -23.88
CA ALA A 96 4.97 17.11 -22.48
C ALA A 96 4.78 15.91 -21.54
N LEU A 97 3.92 14.96 -21.90
CA LEU A 97 3.70 13.75 -21.12
C LEU A 97 4.92 12.84 -21.10
N MET A 98 5.62 12.71 -22.23
CA MET A 98 6.87 11.94 -22.32
C MET A 98 7.95 12.54 -21.42
N ALA A 99 8.13 13.85 -21.43
CA ALA A 99 9.08 14.55 -20.56
C ALA A 99 8.76 14.41 -19.07
N ALA A 100 7.48 14.24 -18.70
CA ALA A 100 7.02 14.12 -17.32
C ALA A 100 7.01 12.66 -16.81
N LEU A 101 7.31 11.64 -17.63
CA LEU A 101 7.15 10.23 -17.22
C LEU A 101 7.97 9.86 -15.97
N ALA A 102 9.16 10.40 -15.81
CA ALA A 102 10.01 10.14 -14.64
C ALA A 102 9.40 10.72 -13.36
N ASP A 103 8.86 11.96 -13.42
CA ASP A 103 8.16 12.60 -12.31
C ASP A 103 6.87 11.84 -11.97
N ILE A 104 6.07 11.50 -12.98
CA ILE A 104 4.87 10.69 -12.79
C ILE A 104 5.19 9.37 -12.07
N ARG A 105 6.25 8.70 -12.47
CA ARG A 105 6.69 7.47 -11.82
C ARG A 105 7.06 7.71 -10.36
N SER A 106 7.87 8.72 -10.08
CA SER A 106 8.27 9.08 -8.73
C SER A 106 7.06 9.35 -7.83
N ARG A 107 6.07 10.06 -8.35
CA ARG A 107 4.82 10.37 -7.63
C ARG A 107 3.95 9.13 -7.39
N LEU A 108 3.90 8.21 -8.33
CA LEU A 108 3.21 6.92 -8.18
C LEU A 108 3.89 6.04 -7.12
N ASP A 109 5.22 6.02 -7.11
CA ASP A 109 6.00 5.25 -6.13
C ASP A 109 5.97 5.88 -4.73
N ALA A 110 5.69 7.18 -4.61
CA ALA A 110 5.53 7.89 -3.36
C ALA A 110 4.17 7.65 -2.66
N VAL A 111 3.20 7.01 -3.35
CA VAL A 111 1.88 6.69 -2.75
C VAL A 111 2.02 5.78 -1.55
N LEU A 112 2.92 4.80 -1.63
CA LEU A 112 3.26 3.92 -0.51
C LEU A 112 4.69 3.38 -0.64
N THR A 113 5.27 3.02 0.52
CA THR A 113 6.60 2.41 0.61
C THR A 113 6.58 1.19 1.53
N VAL A 114 7.47 0.22 1.28
CA VAL A 114 7.63 -0.94 2.16
C VAL A 114 8.42 -0.53 3.40
N ARG A 115 7.77 -0.61 4.57
CA ARG A 115 8.41 -0.37 5.86
C ARG A 115 9.14 -1.60 6.39
N SER A 116 8.48 -2.76 6.33
CA SER A 116 9.06 -4.03 6.76
C SER A 116 8.37 -5.22 6.10
N ARG A 117 9.05 -6.36 6.10
CA ARG A 117 8.61 -7.63 5.51
C ARG A 117 8.68 -8.72 6.56
N HIS A 118 7.65 -9.55 6.65
CA HIS A 118 7.51 -10.60 7.64
C HIS A 118 7.10 -11.90 6.96
N PRO A 119 7.85 -12.99 7.12
CA PRO A 119 7.45 -14.28 6.57
C PRO A 119 6.13 -14.73 7.21
N GLY A 120 5.28 -15.35 6.42
CA GLY A 120 4.06 -16.00 6.89
C GLY A 120 4.33 -17.40 7.44
N ALA A 121 3.26 -18.04 7.93
CA ALA A 121 3.33 -19.45 8.33
C ALA A 121 3.55 -20.38 7.13
N ASP A 122 3.03 -20.02 5.97
CA ASP A 122 3.29 -20.68 4.70
C ASP A 122 4.52 -20.03 4.06
N PRO A 123 5.52 -20.80 3.58
CA PRO A 123 6.74 -20.26 2.96
C PRO A 123 6.49 -19.37 1.74
N GLU A 124 5.36 -19.56 1.04
CA GLU A 124 4.96 -18.71 -0.08
C GLU A 124 4.21 -17.46 0.38
N SER A 125 3.83 -17.34 1.64
CA SER A 125 3.13 -16.17 2.15
C SER A 125 4.08 -15.17 2.81
N GLU A 126 3.81 -13.89 2.63
CA GLU A 126 4.59 -12.81 3.21
C GLU A 126 3.69 -11.64 3.55
N ARG A 127 3.78 -11.16 4.77
CA ARG A 127 3.11 -9.94 5.22
C ARG A 127 4.03 -8.75 5.07
N LEU A 128 3.54 -7.72 4.40
CA LEU A 128 4.21 -6.44 4.22
C LEU A 128 3.58 -5.40 5.13
N LEU A 129 4.39 -4.64 5.82
CA LEU A 129 3.98 -3.42 6.48
C LEU A 129 4.32 -2.26 5.54
N LEU A 130 3.32 -1.50 5.16
CA LEU A 130 3.44 -0.42 4.19
C LEU A 130 3.19 0.93 4.86
N THR A 131 4.01 1.92 4.53
CA THR A 131 3.78 3.31 4.93
C THR A 131 3.17 4.07 3.77
N LEU A 132 2.03 4.71 3.99
CA LEU A 132 1.34 5.57 3.05
C LEU A 132 1.98 6.96 3.00
N ALA A 133 1.62 7.75 1.98
CA ALA A 133 2.15 9.11 1.81
C ALA A 133 1.83 10.04 2.99
N ASP A 134 0.75 9.78 3.74
CA ASP A 134 0.39 10.52 4.97
C ASP A 134 1.11 10.04 6.24
N GLY A 135 2.05 9.09 6.09
CA GLY A 135 2.82 8.50 7.19
C GLY A 135 2.12 7.39 7.94
N GLN A 136 0.87 7.10 7.62
CA GLN A 136 0.11 6.02 8.22
C GLN A 136 0.57 4.65 7.72
N THR A 137 0.28 3.60 8.48
CA THR A 137 0.74 2.25 8.17
C THR A 137 -0.44 1.32 7.93
N ILE A 138 -0.32 0.51 6.88
CA ILE A 138 -1.28 -0.54 6.52
C ILE A 138 -0.56 -1.87 6.32
N GLU A 139 -1.33 -2.95 6.24
CA GLU A 139 -0.82 -4.29 5.94
C GLU A 139 -1.25 -4.74 4.55
N GLU A 140 -0.36 -5.44 3.88
CA GLU A 140 -0.61 -6.18 2.65
C GLU A 140 -0.07 -7.60 2.82
N VAL A 141 -0.74 -8.61 2.29
CA VAL A 141 -0.28 -9.99 2.37
C VAL A 141 -0.14 -10.58 0.97
N LEU A 142 1.10 -10.93 0.63
CA LEU A 142 1.38 -11.74 -0.54
C LEU A 142 0.99 -13.19 -0.21
N LEU A 143 0.04 -13.73 -0.95
CA LEU A 143 -0.53 -15.05 -0.73
C LEU A 143 0.11 -16.09 -1.63
N PRO A 144 0.05 -17.38 -1.26
CA PRO A 144 0.36 -18.48 -2.16
C PRO A 144 -0.52 -18.43 -3.43
N ARG A 145 -0.13 -19.18 -4.46
CA ARG A 145 -0.88 -19.30 -5.72
C ARG A 145 -1.14 -17.96 -6.43
N ARG A 146 -0.18 -17.04 -6.34
CA ARG A 146 -0.18 -15.76 -7.08
C ARG A 146 -1.29 -14.79 -6.65
N GLY A 147 -1.68 -14.84 -5.38
CA GLY A 147 -2.66 -13.93 -4.79
C GLY A 147 -2.00 -12.79 -4.02
N VAL A 148 -2.76 -11.72 -3.81
CA VAL A 148 -2.45 -10.68 -2.85
C VAL A 148 -3.73 -10.26 -2.12
N CYS A 149 -3.62 -10.05 -0.82
CA CYS A 149 -4.67 -9.46 0.00
C CYS A 149 -4.26 -8.03 0.30
N VAL A 150 -5.06 -7.07 -0.15
CA VAL A 150 -4.81 -5.64 0.02
C VAL A 150 -5.70 -5.06 1.12
N SER A 151 -5.22 -4.04 1.81
CA SER A 151 -6.05 -3.24 2.70
C SER A 151 -6.89 -2.25 1.89
N THR A 152 -8.16 -2.08 2.27
CA THR A 152 -9.07 -1.09 1.68
C THR A 152 -9.47 0.01 2.65
N GLN A 153 -9.15 -0.18 3.92
CA GLN A 153 -9.42 0.76 5.01
C GLN A 153 -8.30 0.72 6.04
N MET A 154 -8.19 1.79 6.80
CA MET A 154 -7.32 1.89 7.94
C MET A 154 -8.14 1.76 9.22
N GLY A 155 -7.80 0.76 10.05
CA GLY A 155 -8.66 0.34 11.15
C GLY A 155 -9.91 -0.38 10.68
N CYS A 156 -10.85 -0.64 11.59
CA CYS A 156 -12.10 -1.34 11.28
C CYS A 156 -13.21 -0.92 12.23
N ALA A 157 -14.37 -0.53 11.68
CA ALA A 157 -15.53 -0.13 12.47
C ALA A 157 -16.25 -1.31 13.16
N VAL A 158 -16.00 -2.55 12.72
CA VAL A 158 -16.70 -3.73 13.26
C VAL A 158 -16.29 -4.04 14.70
N GLY A 159 -15.04 -3.74 15.08
CA GLY A 159 -14.59 -3.85 16.48
C GLY A 159 -14.61 -5.27 17.06
N CYS A 160 -14.38 -6.31 16.24
CA CYS A 160 -14.34 -7.69 16.73
C CYS A 160 -13.35 -7.83 17.88
N VAL A 161 -13.77 -8.46 18.98
CA VAL A 161 -13.00 -8.57 20.23
C VAL A 161 -11.63 -9.26 20.09
N PHE A 162 -11.49 -10.12 19.09
CA PHE A 162 -10.27 -10.86 18.80
C PHE A 162 -9.39 -10.20 17.71
N CYS A 163 -9.86 -9.11 17.10
CA CYS A 163 -9.18 -8.50 15.94
C CYS A 163 -8.43 -7.23 16.35
N MET A 164 -7.11 -7.23 16.17
CA MET A 164 -6.27 -6.09 16.49
C MET A 164 -6.59 -4.86 15.62
N THR A 165 -6.96 -5.06 14.35
CA THR A 165 -7.32 -3.99 13.42
C THR A 165 -8.55 -3.20 13.89
N GLY A 166 -9.49 -3.87 14.60
CA GLY A 166 -10.70 -3.23 15.10
C GLY A 166 -10.53 -2.46 16.41
N LYS A 167 -9.43 -2.65 17.15
CA LYS A 167 -9.23 -2.04 18.48
C LYS A 167 -9.17 -0.51 18.45
N GLY A 168 -8.63 0.06 17.38
CA GLY A 168 -8.54 1.52 17.18
C GLY A 168 -9.75 2.15 16.47
N GLY A 169 -10.77 1.36 16.13
CA GLY A 169 -11.88 1.80 15.29
C GLY A 169 -11.46 2.03 13.83
N LEU A 170 -12.36 2.61 13.04
CA LEU A 170 -12.10 2.98 11.66
C LEU A 170 -11.49 4.40 11.63
N VAL A 171 -10.29 4.52 11.09
CA VAL A 171 -9.64 5.82 10.88
C VAL A 171 -10.13 6.46 9.58
N ARG A 172 -9.96 5.77 8.46
CA ARG A 172 -10.45 6.21 7.13
C ARG A 172 -10.50 5.05 6.13
N GLN A 173 -11.21 5.27 5.03
CA GLN A 173 -11.08 4.45 3.84
C GLN A 173 -9.77 4.80 3.12
N LEU A 174 -9.18 3.83 2.44
CA LEU A 174 -8.06 4.09 1.53
C LEU A 174 -8.58 4.67 0.21
N SER A 175 -7.76 5.51 -0.42
CA SER A 175 -8.06 6.02 -1.74
C SER A 175 -7.87 4.92 -2.81
N ASP A 176 -8.48 5.16 -3.97
CA ASP A 176 -8.31 4.33 -5.16
C ASP A 176 -6.83 4.17 -5.56
N MET A 177 -6.03 5.25 -5.43
CA MET A 177 -4.59 5.21 -5.70
C MET A 177 -3.82 4.37 -4.68
N GLU A 178 -4.17 4.45 -3.39
CA GLU A 178 -3.54 3.64 -2.34
C GLU A 178 -3.86 2.15 -2.51
N ILE A 179 -5.08 1.82 -2.91
CA ILE A 179 -5.46 0.42 -3.20
C ILE A 179 -4.73 -0.09 -4.45
N ALA A 180 -4.72 0.70 -5.53
CA ALA A 180 -4.04 0.33 -6.77
C ALA A 180 -2.53 0.20 -6.60
N ALA A 181 -1.91 1.05 -5.76
CA ALA A 181 -0.49 1.01 -5.47
C ALA A 181 -0.05 -0.28 -4.77
N GLN A 182 -0.89 -0.85 -3.90
CA GLN A 182 -0.64 -2.17 -3.30
C GLN A 182 -0.58 -3.24 -4.38
N ALA A 183 -1.56 -3.29 -5.29
CA ALA A 183 -1.56 -4.25 -6.40
C ALA A 183 -0.34 -4.07 -7.32
N ALA A 184 0.08 -2.83 -7.57
CA ALA A 184 1.29 -2.53 -8.34
C ALA A 184 2.56 -3.01 -7.62
N LEU A 185 2.64 -2.79 -6.30
CA LEU A 185 3.75 -3.27 -5.48
C LEU A 185 3.83 -4.80 -5.47
N ALA A 186 2.70 -5.48 -5.23
CA ALA A 186 2.65 -6.95 -5.26
C ALA A 186 3.21 -7.52 -6.55
N ARG A 187 2.83 -6.95 -7.70
CA ARG A 187 3.33 -7.39 -9.01
C ARG A 187 4.80 -7.05 -9.27
N ARG A 188 5.31 -5.98 -8.65
CA ARG A 188 6.76 -5.69 -8.69
C ARG A 188 7.57 -6.69 -7.89
N LEU A 189 7.06 -7.10 -6.72
CA LEU A 189 7.69 -8.09 -5.85
C LEU A 189 7.53 -9.52 -6.36
N ARG A 190 6.36 -9.83 -6.94
CA ARG A 190 5.99 -11.13 -7.51
C ARG A 190 5.29 -10.92 -8.84
N PRO A 191 6.03 -10.92 -9.96
CA PRO A 191 5.49 -10.65 -11.30
C PRO A 191 4.35 -11.58 -11.73
N GLU A 192 4.30 -12.77 -11.16
CA GLU A 192 3.26 -13.78 -11.40
C GLU A 192 1.93 -13.47 -10.69
N THR A 193 1.85 -12.43 -9.84
CA THR A 193 0.63 -12.06 -9.11
C THR A 193 -0.51 -11.73 -10.08
N LYS A 194 -1.62 -12.48 -10.00
CA LYS A 194 -2.77 -12.36 -10.90
C LYS A 194 -4.08 -12.02 -10.18
N LYS A 195 -4.18 -12.31 -8.89
CA LYS A 195 -5.42 -12.18 -8.10
C LYS A 195 -5.20 -11.15 -6.98
N VAL A 196 -6.15 -10.23 -6.86
CA VAL A 196 -6.27 -9.25 -5.77
C VAL A 196 -7.55 -9.54 -5.02
#